data_3acf98557565a90054e511974d9a0820
#
_entry.id   3acf98557565a90054e511974d9a0820
#
_cell.length_a   1.000
_cell.length_b   1.000
_cell.length_c   1.000
_cell.angle_alpha   90.00
_cell.angle_beta   90.00
_cell.angle_gamma   90.00
#
_symmetry.space_group_name_H-M   'P 1'
#
loop_
_entity.id
_entity.type
_entity.pdbx_description
1 polymer ?
#
loop_
_entity_poly.entity_id
_entity_poly.type
_entity_poly.pdbx_seq_one_letter_code
_entity_poly.pdbx_strand_id
1 'polypeptide(L)'
;MKASLAIVFCVVAGLAAAAPDNKYTSKFDNVNVDEVLGNDRVLNNYLKCLMEKGPCTPEGRELKRLLPDALQSDCSKCTDVQRRNSEKVINFLRAHRAGEWNLLLKKYDPNGVYRAKHAH
;
A
#
# COMPACT_ATOMS: atom_id res chain seq x y z
N MET A 1 30.52 3.34 33.63
CA MET A 1 30.18 2.25 32.69
C MET A 1 28.73 2.29 32.25
N LYS A 2 27.79 2.33 33.17
CA LYS A 2 26.37 2.37 32.80
C LYS A 2 25.98 3.65 32.08
N ALA A 3 26.54 4.79 32.44
CA ALA A 3 26.29 6.04 31.76
C ALA A 3 26.75 6.01 30.29
N SER A 4 27.89 5.38 30.05
CA SER A 4 28.40 5.24 28.67
C SER A 4 27.48 4.39 27.80
N LEU A 5 26.95 3.32 28.35
CA LEU A 5 26.03 2.46 27.65
C LEU A 5 24.72 3.19 27.35
N ALA A 6 24.24 4.00 28.29
CA ALA A 6 23.05 4.79 28.06
C ALA A 6 23.24 5.82 26.95
N ILE A 7 24.41 6.45 26.93
CA ILE A 7 24.74 7.42 25.88
C ILE A 7 24.76 6.75 24.51
N VAL A 8 25.39 5.60 24.42
CA VAL A 8 25.47 4.85 23.16
C VAL A 8 24.07 4.46 22.71
N PHE A 9 23.25 4.01 23.62
CA PHE A 9 21.86 3.65 23.31
C PHE A 9 21.07 4.84 22.77
N CYS A 10 21.21 6.01 23.40
CA CYS A 10 20.53 7.21 22.96
C CYS A 10 20.97 7.63 21.56
N VAL A 11 22.24 7.49 21.24
CA VAL A 11 22.76 7.81 19.90
C VAL A 11 22.12 6.89 18.86
N VAL A 12 22.04 5.60 19.13
CA VAL A 12 21.42 4.65 18.22
C VAL A 12 19.94 4.97 18.04
N ALA A 13 19.24 5.27 19.12
CA ALA A 13 17.83 5.64 19.05
C ALA A 13 17.64 6.94 18.24
N GLY A 14 18.56 7.89 18.41
CA GLY A 14 18.52 9.13 17.66
C GLY A 14 18.68 8.91 16.17
N LEU A 15 19.62 8.04 15.78
CA LEU A 15 19.81 7.70 14.38
C LEU A 15 18.58 6.99 13.81
N ALA A 16 18.01 6.06 14.54
CA ALA A 16 16.80 5.36 14.11
C ALA A 16 15.63 6.33 13.96
N ALA A 17 15.49 7.27 14.89
CA ALA A 17 14.43 8.27 14.82
C ALA A 17 14.65 9.26 13.67
N ALA A 18 15.90 9.55 13.36
CA ALA A 18 16.23 10.44 12.27
C ALA A 18 16.11 9.79 10.91
N ALA A 19 16.07 8.46 10.86
CA ALA A 19 15.84 7.78 9.60
C ALA A 19 14.40 8.05 9.16
N PRO A 20 14.18 8.76 8.02
CA PRO A 20 12.83 9.16 7.62
C PRO A 20 12.01 8.01 7.06
N ASP A 21 12.49 6.77 7.18
CA ASP A 21 12.07 5.72 6.29
C ASP A 21 11.20 4.67 6.93
N ASN A 22 10.19 5.12 7.68
CA ASN A 22 9.06 4.26 8.01
C ASN A 22 8.00 4.27 6.91
N LYS A 23 8.24 5.07 5.85
CA LYS A 23 7.31 5.20 4.74
C LYS A 23 7.73 4.33 3.57
N TYR A 24 6.77 3.97 2.73
CA TYR A 24 7.06 3.31 1.47
C TYR A 24 7.80 4.27 0.53
N THR A 25 8.45 3.71 -0.51
CA THR A 25 9.10 4.53 -1.51
C THR A 25 8.09 5.45 -2.20
N SER A 26 8.52 6.68 -2.48
CA SER A 26 7.71 7.65 -3.24
C SER A 26 8.00 7.59 -4.74
N LYS A 27 8.80 6.64 -5.19
CA LYS A 27 9.25 6.53 -6.58
C LYS A 27 8.10 6.54 -7.58
N PHE A 28 6.97 5.95 -7.22
CA PHE A 28 5.82 5.83 -8.10
C PHE A 28 4.66 6.73 -7.71
N ASP A 29 4.89 7.73 -6.86
CA ASP A 29 3.83 8.62 -6.37
C ASP A 29 3.24 9.49 -7.49
N ASN A 30 3.94 9.68 -8.60
CA ASN A 30 3.47 10.47 -9.73
C ASN A 30 2.70 9.66 -10.77
N VAL A 31 2.36 8.42 -10.49
CA VAL A 31 1.47 7.64 -11.35
C VAL A 31 0.09 8.32 -11.37
N ASN A 32 -0.44 8.53 -12.57
CA ASN A 32 -1.73 9.18 -12.72
C ASN A 32 -2.85 8.15 -12.51
N VAL A 33 -3.36 8.10 -11.30
CA VAL A 33 -4.40 7.14 -10.89
C VAL A 33 -5.70 7.39 -11.65
N ASP A 34 -6.05 8.64 -11.90
CA ASP A 34 -7.28 8.97 -12.62
C ASP A 34 -7.27 8.42 -14.05
N GLU A 35 -6.12 8.46 -14.72
CA GLU A 35 -5.98 7.84 -16.04
C GLU A 35 -6.14 6.33 -15.99
N VAL A 36 -5.57 5.69 -14.98
CA VAL A 36 -5.70 4.25 -14.80
C VAL A 36 -7.16 3.88 -14.59
N LEU A 37 -7.84 4.57 -13.70
CA LEU A 37 -9.24 4.28 -13.38
C LEU A 37 -10.18 4.60 -14.53
N GLY A 38 -9.83 5.58 -15.36
CA GLY A 38 -10.61 5.95 -16.53
C GLY A 38 -10.38 5.08 -17.76
N ASN A 39 -9.46 4.12 -17.68
CA ASN A 39 -9.10 3.27 -18.81
C ASN A 39 -9.25 1.80 -18.40
N ASP A 40 -10.34 1.17 -18.84
CA ASP A 40 -10.66 -0.22 -18.45
C ASP A 40 -9.53 -1.18 -18.79
N ARG A 41 -8.88 -1.01 -19.93
CA ARG A 41 -7.80 -1.89 -20.37
C ARG A 41 -6.62 -1.81 -19.41
N VAL A 42 -6.21 -0.61 -19.06
CA VAL A 42 -5.09 -0.40 -18.14
C VAL A 42 -5.46 -0.91 -16.75
N LEU A 43 -6.65 -0.58 -16.27
CA LEU A 43 -7.13 -1.06 -14.98
C LEU A 43 -7.16 -2.60 -14.93
N ASN A 44 -7.68 -3.24 -15.98
CA ASN A 44 -7.71 -4.69 -16.05
C ASN A 44 -6.32 -5.31 -16.00
N ASN A 45 -5.33 -4.66 -16.64
CA ASN A 45 -3.95 -5.14 -16.59
C ASN A 45 -3.38 -5.07 -15.17
N TYR A 46 -3.66 -4.00 -14.44
CA TYR A 46 -3.26 -3.91 -13.03
C TYR A 46 -3.94 -4.98 -12.19
N LEU A 47 -5.23 -5.18 -12.37
CA LEU A 47 -5.97 -6.19 -11.61
C LEU A 47 -5.46 -7.59 -11.91
N LYS A 48 -5.17 -7.91 -13.16
CA LYS A 48 -4.57 -9.20 -13.53
C LYS A 48 -3.20 -9.38 -12.87
N CYS A 49 -2.39 -8.33 -12.85
CA CYS A 49 -1.11 -8.37 -12.16
C CYS A 49 -1.29 -8.70 -10.69
N LEU A 50 -2.18 -7.98 -10.00
CA LEU A 50 -2.42 -8.16 -8.58
C LEU A 50 -2.99 -9.55 -8.27
N MET A 51 -3.80 -10.10 -9.17
CA MET A 51 -4.37 -11.44 -9.02
C MET A 51 -3.46 -12.54 -9.54
N GLU A 52 -2.23 -12.19 -9.97
CA GLU A 52 -1.25 -13.15 -10.49
C GLU A 52 -1.72 -13.87 -11.74
N LYS A 53 -2.51 -13.18 -12.56
CA LYS A 53 -3.05 -13.71 -13.82
C LYS A 53 -2.47 -13.04 -15.06
N GLY A 54 -1.51 -12.14 -14.87
CA GLY A 54 -0.87 -11.45 -15.97
C GLY A 54 0.41 -10.77 -15.55
N PRO A 55 1.17 -10.20 -16.50
CA PRO A 55 2.43 -9.54 -16.18
C PRO A 55 2.19 -8.25 -15.41
N CYS A 56 3.20 -7.85 -14.63
CA CYS A 56 3.18 -6.63 -13.86
C CYS A 56 4.09 -5.58 -14.47
N THR A 57 3.63 -4.34 -14.55
CA THR A 57 4.53 -3.20 -14.73
C THR A 57 5.37 -3.02 -13.46
N PRO A 58 6.46 -2.24 -13.50
CA PRO A 58 7.21 -1.94 -12.27
C PRO A 58 6.34 -1.37 -11.16
N GLU A 59 5.41 -0.46 -11.49
CA GLU A 59 4.47 0.13 -10.54
C GLU A 59 3.52 -0.92 -9.96
N GLY A 60 3.00 -1.79 -10.81
CA GLY A 60 2.10 -2.86 -10.38
C GLY A 60 2.79 -3.87 -9.48
N ARG A 61 4.05 -4.20 -9.79
CA ARG A 61 4.85 -5.10 -8.97
C ARG A 61 5.10 -4.52 -7.58
N GLU A 62 5.42 -3.24 -7.51
CA GLU A 62 5.62 -2.57 -6.22
C GLU A 62 4.33 -2.54 -5.41
N LEU A 63 3.22 -2.19 -6.04
CA LEU A 63 1.92 -2.20 -5.40
C LEU A 63 1.58 -3.59 -4.86
N LYS A 64 1.77 -4.62 -5.66
CA LYS A 64 1.53 -6.01 -5.25
C LYS A 64 2.34 -6.38 -4.01
N ARG A 65 3.60 -5.96 -3.98
CA ARG A 65 4.49 -6.23 -2.86
C ARG A 65 4.03 -5.55 -1.57
N LEU A 66 3.49 -4.34 -1.69
CA LEU A 66 3.12 -3.52 -0.52
C LEU A 66 1.71 -3.79 0.00
N LEU A 67 0.83 -4.37 -0.82
CA LEU A 67 -0.58 -4.53 -0.47
C LEU A 67 -0.83 -5.23 0.86
N PRO A 68 -0.18 -6.37 1.19
CA PRO A 68 -0.48 -7.04 2.46
C PRO A 68 -0.21 -6.14 3.66
N ASP A 69 0.93 -5.46 3.67
CA ASP A 69 1.28 -4.57 4.77
C ASP A 69 0.38 -3.34 4.82
N ALA A 70 0.08 -2.77 3.65
CA ALA A 70 -0.78 -1.59 3.58
C ALA A 70 -2.18 -1.87 4.10
N LEU A 71 -2.73 -3.03 3.79
CA LEU A 71 -4.06 -3.41 4.27
C LEU A 71 -4.04 -3.70 5.77
N GLN A 72 -3.03 -4.41 6.25
CA GLN A 72 -2.93 -4.73 7.68
C GLN A 72 -2.71 -3.51 8.55
N SER A 73 -1.89 -2.58 8.09
CA SER A 73 -1.55 -1.37 8.85
C SER A 73 -2.48 -0.20 8.57
N ASP A 74 -3.46 -0.37 7.69
CA ASP A 74 -4.34 0.71 7.23
C ASP A 74 -3.52 1.88 6.67
N CYS A 75 -2.55 1.54 5.81
CA CYS A 75 -1.70 2.52 5.13
C CYS A 75 -0.82 3.35 6.06
N SER A 76 -0.40 2.79 7.20
CA SER A 76 0.38 3.54 8.19
C SER A 76 1.71 4.03 7.64
N LYS A 77 2.28 3.34 6.64
CA LYS A 77 3.56 3.68 6.01
C LYS A 77 3.39 4.38 4.67
N CYS A 78 2.17 4.68 4.27
CA CYS A 78 1.91 5.35 3.00
C CYS A 78 2.35 6.81 3.06
N THR A 79 2.85 7.32 1.94
CA THR A 79 2.99 8.76 1.78
C THR A 79 1.60 9.39 1.67
N ASP A 80 1.50 10.70 1.80
CA ASP A 80 0.22 11.40 1.64
C ASP A 80 -0.38 11.16 0.26
N VAL A 81 0.45 11.16 -0.78
CA VAL A 81 0.02 10.87 -2.15
C VAL A 81 -0.53 9.46 -2.26
N GLN A 82 0.19 8.49 -1.71
CA GLN A 82 -0.24 7.09 -1.72
C GLN A 82 -1.57 6.90 -1.01
N ARG A 83 -1.75 7.57 0.13
CA ARG A 83 -3.00 7.50 0.88
C ARG A 83 -4.17 8.04 0.06
N ARG A 84 -4.01 9.23 -0.55
CA ARG A 84 -5.06 9.80 -1.38
C ARG A 84 -5.39 8.93 -2.60
N ASN A 85 -4.35 8.42 -3.24
CA ASN A 85 -4.52 7.54 -4.41
C ASN A 85 -5.19 6.22 -4.03
N SER A 86 -4.82 5.66 -2.90
CA SER A 86 -5.43 4.44 -2.37
C SER A 86 -6.92 4.63 -2.12
N GLU A 87 -7.30 5.74 -1.53
CA GLU A 87 -8.71 6.05 -1.29
C GLU A 87 -9.49 6.15 -2.59
N LYS A 88 -8.93 6.81 -3.61
CA LYS A 88 -9.55 6.89 -4.93
C LYS A 88 -9.75 5.51 -5.55
N VAL A 89 -8.73 4.68 -5.51
CA VAL A 89 -8.77 3.34 -6.10
C VAL A 89 -9.79 2.47 -5.37
N ILE A 90 -9.73 2.47 -4.05
CA ILE A 90 -10.64 1.65 -3.24
C ILE A 90 -12.08 2.07 -3.47
N ASN A 91 -12.37 3.36 -3.45
CA ASN A 91 -13.72 3.86 -3.67
C ASN A 91 -14.23 3.49 -5.07
N PHE A 92 -13.37 3.61 -6.08
CA PHE A 92 -13.73 3.24 -7.44
C PHE A 92 -14.03 1.75 -7.56
N LEU A 93 -13.16 0.89 -7.00
CA LEU A 93 -13.36 -0.56 -7.08
C LEU A 93 -14.61 -0.99 -6.33
N ARG A 94 -14.87 -0.42 -5.17
CA ARG A 94 -16.09 -0.73 -4.41
C ARG A 94 -17.36 -0.35 -5.17
N ALA A 95 -17.31 0.79 -5.87
CA ALA A 95 -18.48 1.29 -6.59
C ALA A 95 -18.69 0.59 -7.94
N HIS A 96 -17.62 0.27 -8.67
CA HIS A 96 -17.68 -0.17 -10.06
C HIS A 96 -17.13 -1.56 -10.33
N ARG A 97 -16.34 -2.10 -9.41
CA ARG A 97 -15.68 -3.40 -9.56
C ARG A 97 -15.72 -4.19 -8.26
N ALA A 98 -16.91 -4.25 -7.64
CA ALA A 98 -17.08 -4.85 -6.31
C ALA A 98 -16.62 -6.31 -6.25
N GLY A 99 -16.91 -7.09 -7.31
CA GLY A 99 -16.48 -8.49 -7.36
C GLY A 99 -14.97 -8.64 -7.32
N GLU A 100 -14.27 -7.83 -8.10
CA GLU A 100 -12.81 -7.86 -8.14
C GLU A 100 -12.22 -7.33 -6.84
N TRP A 101 -12.82 -6.30 -6.26
CA TRP A 101 -12.41 -5.80 -4.96
C TRP A 101 -12.49 -6.89 -3.88
N ASN A 102 -13.58 -7.63 -3.86
CA ASN A 102 -13.75 -8.73 -2.92
C ASN A 102 -12.70 -9.83 -3.12
N LEU A 103 -12.35 -10.13 -4.36
CA LEU A 103 -11.29 -11.09 -4.65
C LEU A 103 -9.94 -10.60 -4.17
N LEU A 104 -9.65 -9.31 -4.34
CA LEU A 104 -8.41 -8.72 -3.84
C LEU A 104 -8.33 -8.81 -2.32
N LEU A 105 -9.42 -8.50 -1.62
CA LEU A 105 -9.46 -8.62 -0.17
C LEU A 105 -9.24 -10.06 0.28
N LYS A 106 -9.85 -11.00 -0.42
CA LYS A 106 -9.69 -12.40 -0.09
C LYS A 106 -8.24 -12.85 -0.19
N LYS A 107 -7.52 -12.33 -1.19
CA LYS A 107 -6.12 -12.67 -1.42
C LYS A 107 -5.17 -11.94 -0.49
N TYR A 108 -5.35 -10.63 -0.30
CA TYR A 108 -4.38 -9.79 0.39
C TYR A 108 -4.78 -9.41 1.82
N ASP A 109 -6.01 -9.70 2.21
CA ASP A 109 -6.52 -9.48 3.56
C ASP A 109 -7.19 -10.76 4.08
N PRO A 110 -6.46 -11.89 4.07
CA PRO A 110 -7.07 -13.19 4.38
C PRO A 110 -7.62 -13.27 5.79
N ASN A 111 -7.03 -12.54 6.73
CA ASN A 111 -7.47 -12.54 8.13
C ASN A 111 -8.54 -11.49 8.43
N GLY A 112 -8.93 -10.69 7.42
CA GLY A 112 -9.99 -9.72 7.57
C GLY A 112 -9.67 -8.51 8.41
N VAL A 113 -8.40 -8.18 8.60
CA VAL A 113 -7.98 -7.03 9.43
C VAL A 113 -8.49 -5.72 8.83
N TYR A 114 -8.27 -5.53 7.52
CA TYR A 114 -8.74 -4.34 6.83
C TYR A 114 -10.26 -4.27 6.81
N ARG A 115 -10.91 -5.40 6.47
CA ARG A 115 -12.37 -5.46 6.43
C ARG A 115 -13.00 -5.13 7.78
N ALA A 116 -12.38 -5.58 8.87
CA ALA A 116 -12.88 -5.28 10.20
C ALA A 116 -12.84 -3.78 10.52
N LYS A 117 -11.78 -3.10 10.07
CA LYS A 117 -11.65 -1.65 10.28
C LYS A 117 -12.57 -0.83 9.40
N HIS A 118 -12.92 -1.33 8.24
CA HIS A 118 -13.70 -0.62 7.23
C HIS A 118 -15.04 -1.30 6.93
N ALA A 119 -15.55 -2.05 7.90
CA ALA A 119 -16.87 -2.67 7.78
C ALA A 119 -17.95 -1.59 7.79
N HIS A 120 -18.79 -1.60 6.78
CA HIS A 120 -19.90 -0.67 6.61
C HIS A 120 -21.21 -1.41 6.38
#